data_7ed072c2ea9a32fbd7eec991ea5445a9
#
_entry.id   7ed072c2ea9a32fbd7eec991ea5445a9
#
_cell.length_a   1.000
_cell.length_b   1.000
_cell.length_c   1.000
_cell.angle_alpha   90.00
_cell.angle_beta   90.00
_cell.angle_gamma   90.00
#
_symmetry.space_group_name_H-M   'P 1'
#
loop_
_entity.id
_entity.type
_entity.pdbx_description
1 polymer ?
#
loop_
_entity_poly.entity_id
_entity_poly.type
_entity_poly.pdbx_seq_one_letter_code
_entity_poly.pdbx_strand_id
1 'polypeptide(L)'
;MHIKEVVYYTMEIKMIKISHALAVTLLSLALITGYFDNMLDGMRTEIFSLQDKLQGEIDKNNHSTWGAMEFDVTITMYNPLAGQTDDTPNQTADGTIINPKRASEYRYVALSRDLIARWGGPFEYGDYVIIKGTVGYDGIYQVRDTMASKFINRVDILRTTGSKQFRFENATLYRYFKYDNVTLHKHEKP
;
A
#
# COMPACT_ATOMS: atom_id res chain seq x y z
N MET A 1 72.73 19.58 -20.53
CA MET A 1 72.01 18.47 -19.83
C MET A 1 71.06 18.96 -18.73
N HIS A 2 71.23 20.19 -18.19
CA HIS A 2 70.41 20.68 -17.05
C HIS A 2 68.95 21.10 -17.34
N ILE A 3 68.61 21.58 -18.50
CA ILE A 3 67.25 22.13 -18.78
C ILE A 3 66.18 21.03 -18.82
N LYS A 4 66.45 19.85 -19.33
CA LYS A 4 65.48 18.74 -19.37
C LYS A 4 65.17 18.19 -17.98
N GLU A 5 66.12 18.11 -17.09
CA GLU A 5 65.91 17.67 -15.70
C GLU A 5 65.06 18.68 -14.91
N VAL A 6 65.27 19.95 -15.08
CA VAL A 6 64.44 20.97 -14.39
C VAL A 6 62.99 20.95 -14.87
N VAL A 7 62.77 20.76 -16.17
CA VAL A 7 61.41 20.61 -16.73
C VAL A 7 60.73 19.36 -16.21
N TYR A 8 61.41 18.23 -16.13
CA TYR A 8 60.88 16.98 -15.60
C TYR A 8 60.49 17.14 -14.12
N TYR A 9 61.34 17.70 -13.29
CA TYR A 9 61.08 17.94 -11.85
C TYR A 9 59.89 18.88 -11.63
N THR A 10 59.75 19.93 -12.45
CA THR A 10 58.60 20.85 -12.35
C THR A 10 57.29 20.19 -12.80
N MET A 11 57.32 19.30 -13.73
CA MET A 11 56.12 18.50 -14.13
C MET A 11 55.71 17.51 -13.03
N GLU A 12 56.65 16.78 -12.42
CA GLU A 12 56.37 15.89 -11.29
C GLU A 12 55.73 16.64 -10.12
N ILE A 13 56.27 17.77 -9.71
CA ILE A 13 55.71 18.58 -8.62
C ILE A 13 54.29 19.06 -8.96
N LYS A 14 54.02 19.48 -10.20
CA LYS A 14 52.66 19.83 -10.63
C LYS A 14 51.71 18.67 -10.60
N MET A 15 52.10 17.47 -11.05
CA MET A 15 51.29 16.27 -11.00
C MET A 15 50.95 15.82 -9.56
N ILE A 16 51.92 15.90 -8.65
CA ILE A 16 51.73 15.61 -7.23
C ILE A 16 50.72 16.58 -6.62
N LYS A 17 50.85 17.89 -6.88
CA LYS A 17 49.91 18.91 -6.39
C LYS A 17 48.49 18.69 -6.90
N ILE A 18 48.32 18.32 -8.19
CA ILE A 18 47.02 18.03 -8.80
C ILE A 18 46.41 16.77 -8.17
N SER A 19 47.21 15.72 -7.94
CA SER A 19 46.73 14.50 -7.32
C SER A 19 46.28 14.72 -5.85
N HIS A 20 47.00 15.51 -5.07
CA HIS A 20 46.60 15.89 -3.72
C HIS A 20 45.31 16.73 -3.71
N ALA A 21 45.18 17.71 -4.61
CA ALA A 21 43.95 18.49 -4.71
C ALA A 21 42.75 17.61 -5.08
N LEU A 22 42.92 16.67 -6.01
CA LEU A 22 41.89 15.72 -6.38
C LEU A 22 41.50 14.80 -5.21
N ALA A 23 42.47 14.31 -4.46
CA ALA A 23 42.21 13.44 -3.29
C ALA A 23 41.43 14.19 -2.19
N VAL A 24 41.77 15.46 -1.93
CA VAL A 24 41.06 16.30 -0.95
C VAL A 24 39.61 16.57 -1.40
N THR A 25 39.39 16.86 -2.69
CA THR A 25 38.04 17.08 -3.21
C THR A 25 37.19 15.83 -3.14
N LEU A 26 37.72 14.65 -3.47
CA LEU A 26 37.02 13.38 -3.36
C LEU A 26 36.68 13.03 -1.90
N LEU A 27 37.60 13.28 -0.97
CA LEU A 27 37.37 13.05 0.46
C LEU A 27 36.27 13.99 0.99
N SER A 28 36.29 15.26 0.61
CA SER A 28 35.24 16.21 1.03
C SER A 28 33.88 15.84 0.46
N LEU A 29 33.81 15.36 -0.78
CA LEU A 29 32.58 14.90 -1.40
C LEU A 29 32.02 13.67 -0.65
N ALA A 30 32.87 12.71 -0.30
CA ALA A 30 32.48 11.53 0.46
C ALA A 30 31.95 11.88 1.88
N LEU A 31 32.55 12.86 2.54
CA LEU A 31 32.07 13.34 3.84
C LEU A 31 30.71 14.05 3.71
N ILE A 32 30.51 14.83 2.66
CA ILE A 32 29.25 15.52 2.40
C ILE A 32 28.15 14.50 2.10
N THR A 33 28.40 13.50 1.25
CA THR A 33 27.41 12.43 0.96
C THR A 33 27.06 11.66 2.21
N GLY A 34 28.03 11.23 3.01
CA GLY A 34 27.78 10.54 4.28
C GLY A 34 26.98 11.38 5.28
N TYR A 35 27.20 12.69 5.34
CA TYR A 35 26.39 13.58 6.16
C TYR A 35 24.93 13.63 5.68
N PHE A 36 24.72 13.77 4.36
CA PHE A 36 23.36 13.77 3.80
C PHE A 36 22.64 12.45 4.00
N ASP A 37 23.32 11.31 3.85
CA ASP A 37 22.72 10.00 4.06
C ASP A 37 22.26 9.84 5.52
N ASN A 38 23.08 10.22 6.49
CA ASN A 38 22.71 10.20 7.91
C ASN A 38 21.53 11.14 8.22
N MET A 39 21.49 12.31 7.60
CA MET A 39 20.38 13.25 7.76
C MET A 39 19.08 12.68 7.18
N LEU A 40 19.13 12.06 6.01
CA LEU A 40 17.98 11.44 5.37
C LEU A 40 17.44 10.25 6.18
N ASP A 41 18.33 9.45 6.76
CA ASP A 41 17.93 8.32 7.61
C ASP A 41 17.29 8.81 8.92
N GLY A 42 17.80 9.89 9.50
CA GLY A 42 17.17 10.56 10.64
C GLY A 42 15.75 11.05 10.31
N MET A 43 15.59 11.74 9.19
CA MET A 43 14.28 12.20 8.73
C MET A 43 13.30 11.04 8.44
N ARG A 44 13.76 9.96 7.82
CA ARG A 44 12.95 8.76 7.60
C ARG A 44 12.45 8.17 8.91
N THR A 45 13.33 8.02 9.89
CA THR A 45 12.98 7.48 11.22
C THR A 45 11.93 8.35 11.90
N GLU A 46 12.06 9.68 11.80
CA GLU A 46 11.10 10.62 12.36
C GLU A 46 9.73 10.53 11.65
N ILE A 47 9.73 10.47 10.33
CA ILE A 47 8.51 10.28 9.53
C ILE A 47 7.79 8.98 9.93
N PHE A 48 8.51 7.86 10.05
CA PHE A 48 7.92 6.60 10.49
C PHE A 48 7.33 6.71 11.91
N SER A 49 8.04 7.36 12.83
CA SER A 49 7.54 7.54 14.21
C SER A 49 6.28 8.41 14.27
N LEU A 50 6.22 9.44 13.42
CA LEU A 50 5.03 10.30 13.31
C LEU A 50 3.86 9.58 12.66
N GLN A 51 4.11 8.76 11.64
CA GLN A 51 3.09 7.93 11.02
C GLN A 51 2.50 6.92 12.00
N ASP A 52 3.34 6.26 12.82
CA ASP A 52 2.91 5.32 13.85
C ASP A 52 2.06 6.01 14.94
N LYS A 53 2.49 7.18 15.39
CA LYS A 53 1.71 8.00 16.35
C LYS A 53 0.37 8.43 15.77
N LEU A 54 0.38 8.90 14.52
CA LEU A 54 -0.85 9.32 13.83
C LEU A 54 -1.80 8.14 13.66
N GLN A 55 -1.28 6.99 13.26
CA GLN A 55 -2.07 5.77 13.15
C GLN A 55 -2.66 5.35 14.50
N GLY A 56 -1.89 5.41 15.58
CA GLY A 56 -2.36 5.14 16.93
C GLY A 56 -3.45 6.11 17.41
N GLU A 57 -3.38 7.39 17.07
CA GLU A 57 -4.44 8.37 17.38
C GLU A 57 -5.70 8.16 16.52
N ILE A 58 -5.51 7.80 15.24
CA ILE A 58 -6.61 7.43 14.34
C ILE A 58 -7.33 6.19 14.88
N ASP A 59 -6.58 5.16 15.28
CA ASP A 59 -7.14 3.92 15.81
C ASP A 59 -7.90 4.16 17.13
N LYS A 60 -7.39 5.01 18.02
CA LYS A 60 -8.08 5.43 19.25
C LYS A 60 -9.36 6.22 18.95
N ASN A 61 -9.29 7.15 18.00
CA ASN A 61 -10.42 7.99 17.65
C ASN A 61 -11.52 7.19 16.94
N ASN A 62 -11.15 6.26 16.08
CA ASN A 62 -12.07 5.32 15.45
C ASN A 62 -12.72 4.37 16.48
N HIS A 63 -12.00 3.97 17.53
CA HIS A 63 -12.56 3.17 18.63
C HIS A 63 -13.56 3.96 19.50
N SER A 64 -13.38 5.29 19.63
CA SER A 64 -14.20 6.12 20.50
C SER A 64 -15.42 6.74 19.82
N THR A 65 -15.38 6.98 18.51
CA THR A 65 -16.41 7.77 17.81
C THR A 65 -17.34 6.92 16.91
N TRP A 66 -16.84 5.79 16.41
CA TRP A 66 -17.57 4.88 15.50
C TRP A 66 -17.18 3.44 15.81
N GLY A 67 -17.54 2.86 16.88
CA GLY A 67 -17.15 1.50 17.23
C GLY A 67 -16.67 0.76 15.96
N ALA A 68 -15.43 0.33 15.88
CA ALA A 68 -14.86 -0.26 14.69
C ALA A 68 -15.87 -1.31 14.17
N MET A 69 -16.51 -1.06 13.03
CA MET A 69 -17.44 -2.04 12.45
C MET A 69 -16.61 -3.23 12.04
N GLU A 70 -16.56 -4.21 12.92
CA GLU A 70 -15.83 -5.45 12.79
C GLU A 70 -16.82 -6.56 12.52
N PHE A 71 -16.54 -7.37 11.50
CA PHE A 71 -17.41 -8.46 11.09
C PHE A 71 -16.60 -9.74 11.03
N ASP A 72 -17.03 -10.75 11.76
CA ASP A 72 -16.52 -12.11 11.61
C ASP A 72 -17.01 -12.70 10.29
N VAL A 73 -16.10 -13.09 9.44
CA VAL A 73 -16.41 -13.55 8.09
C VAL A 73 -15.61 -14.80 7.71
N THR A 74 -16.15 -15.56 6.80
CA THR A 74 -15.39 -16.58 6.07
C THR A 74 -14.83 -15.97 4.79
N ILE A 75 -13.52 -16.08 4.61
CA ILE A 75 -12.83 -15.63 3.39
C ILE A 75 -12.63 -16.81 2.45
N THR A 76 -13.06 -16.66 1.23
CA THR A 76 -12.84 -17.61 0.13
C THR A 76 -12.34 -16.85 -1.10
N MET A 77 -12.27 -17.48 -2.24
CA MET A 77 -11.89 -16.84 -3.48
C MET A 77 -12.79 -17.25 -4.64
N TYR A 78 -12.87 -16.38 -5.64
CA TYR A 78 -13.49 -16.69 -6.91
C TYR A 78 -12.57 -16.30 -8.09
N ASN A 79 -12.81 -16.93 -9.22
CA ASN A 79 -12.16 -16.61 -10.48
C ASN A 79 -13.19 -16.04 -11.47
N PRO A 80 -12.80 -15.15 -12.37
CA PRO A 80 -13.67 -14.61 -13.40
C PRO A 80 -13.88 -15.65 -14.53
N LEU A 81 -14.63 -16.70 -14.22
CA LEU A 81 -14.93 -17.83 -15.12
C LEU A 81 -16.45 -18.04 -15.21
N ALA A 82 -16.93 -18.31 -16.42
CA ALA A 82 -18.28 -18.79 -16.61
C ALA A 82 -18.53 -20.02 -15.73
N GLY A 83 -19.57 -19.98 -14.89
CA GLY A 83 -19.91 -21.04 -13.92
C GLY A 83 -19.49 -20.75 -12.47
N GLN A 84 -18.60 -19.76 -12.23
CA GLN A 84 -18.36 -19.19 -10.90
C GLN A 84 -18.98 -17.79 -10.75
N THR A 85 -19.26 -17.14 -11.86
CA THR A 85 -19.93 -15.84 -11.99
C THR A 85 -21.22 -16.00 -12.79
N ASP A 86 -21.94 -14.91 -13.01
CA ASP A 86 -23.05 -14.84 -13.96
C ASP A 86 -22.57 -14.95 -15.43
N ASP A 87 -23.45 -14.60 -16.38
CA ASP A 87 -23.16 -14.65 -17.81
C ASP A 87 -22.09 -13.66 -18.28
N THR A 88 -21.62 -12.76 -17.38
CA THR A 88 -20.63 -11.72 -17.66
C THR A 88 -19.37 -11.85 -16.77
N PRO A 89 -18.58 -12.93 -16.92
CA PRO A 89 -17.47 -13.24 -16.00
C PRO A 89 -16.38 -12.15 -15.93
N ASN A 90 -16.31 -11.27 -16.92
CA ASN A 90 -15.34 -10.17 -16.98
C ASN A 90 -15.88 -8.85 -16.43
N GLN A 91 -17.07 -8.85 -15.85
CA GLN A 91 -17.70 -7.68 -15.27
C GLN A 91 -18.17 -8.00 -13.85
N THR A 92 -17.83 -7.12 -12.91
CA THR A 92 -18.29 -7.21 -11.53
C THR A 92 -19.72 -6.68 -11.37
N ALA A 93 -20.38 -6.96 -10.25
CA ALA A 93 -21.77 -6.56 -10.01
C ALA A 93 -21.99 -5.04 -10.03
N ASP A 94 -20.97 -4.23 -9.81
CA ASP A 94 -21.02 -2.76 -9.95
C ASP A 94 -20.73 -2.27 -11.37
N GLY A 95 -20.52 -3.16 -12.33
CA GLY A 95 -20.26 -2.85 -13.73
C GLY A 95 -18.77 -2.66 -14.09
N THR A 96 -17.85 -2.82 -13.14
CA THR A 96 -16.41 -2.68 -13.41
C THR A 96 -15.91 -3.81 -14.32
N ILE A 97 -15.24 -3.44 -15.40
CA ILE A 97 -14.63 -4.40 -16.34
C ILE A 97 -13.25 -4.81 -15.83
N ILE A 98 -13.01 -6.10 -15.78
CA ILE A 98 -11.75 -6.69 -15.31
C ILE A 98 -11.05 -7.47 -16.42
N ASN A 99 -9.71 -7.56 -16.34
CA ASN A 99 -8.93 -8.47 -17.16
C ASN A 99 -8.71 -9.78 -16.40
N PRO A 100 -9.28 -10.92 -16.84
CA PRO A 100 -9.18 -12.19 -16.13
C PRO A 100 -7.74 -12.67 -15.90
N LYS A 101 -6.83 -12.35 -16.82
CA LYS A 101 -5.42 -12.72 -16.70
C LYS A 101 -4.68 -11.95 -15.61
N ARG A 102 -5.23 -10.83 -15.17
CA ARG A 102 -4.66 -9.94 -14.15
C ARG A 102 -5.58 -9.77 -12.94
N ALA A 103 -6.56 -10.63 -12.78
CA ALA A 103 -7.61 -10.48 -11.78
C ALA A 103 -7.08 -10.33 -10.35
N SER A 104 -6.01 -11.05 -9.99
CA SER A 104 -5.38 -10.96 -8.67
C SER A 104 -4.76 -9.60 -8.33
N GLU A 105 -4.44 -8.79 -9.34
CA GLU A 105 -3.78 -7.49 -9.15
C GLU A 105 -4.75 -6.39 -8.71
N TYR A 106 -6.05 -6.53 -9.02
CA TYR A 106 -7.06 -5.50 -8.71
C TYR A 106 -7.36 -5.37 -7.21
N ARG A 107 -7.12 -6.41 -6.41
CA ARG A 107 -7.52 -6.46 -4.99
C ARG A 107 -9.00 -6.15 -4.78
N TYR A 108 -9.85 -6.76 -5.58
CA TYR A 108 -11.30 -6.66 -5.48
C TYR A 108 -11.88 -7.83 -4.67
N VAL A 109 -13.02 -7.57 -4.03
CA VAL A 109 -13.78 -8.56 -3.30
C VAL A 109 -15.25 -8.53 -3.67
N ALA A 110 -15.87 -9.72 -3.62
CA ALA A 110 -17.30 -9.89 -3.58
C ALA A 110 -17.75 -10.09 -2.13
N LEU A 111 -18.78 -9.38 -1.70
CA LEU A 111 -19.38 -9.57 -0.37
C LEU A 111 -20.68 -10.36 -0.48
N SER A 112 -21.00 -11.15 0.54
CA SER A 112 -22.34 -11.70 0.68
C SER A 112 -23.39 -10.59 0.87
N ARG A 113 -24.64 -10.86 0.45
CA ARG A 113 -25.68 -9.81 0.36
C ARG A 113 -26.00 -9.15 1.69
N ASP A 114 -25.94 -9.88 2.79
CA ASP A 114 -26.13 -9.35 4.14
C ASP A 114 -25.11 -8.26 4.53
N LEU A 115 -23.97 -8.21 3.87
CA LEU A 115 -22.94 -7.18 4.07
C LEU A 115 -23.07 -5.97 3.11
N ILE A 116 -23.92 -6.04 2.08
CA ILE A 116 -24.07 -4.97 1.07
C ILE A 116 -25.28 -4.08 1.40
N ALA A 117 -25.11 -2.76 1.34
CA ALA A 117 -26.11 -1.76 1.69
C ALA A 117 -27.44 -1.90 0.92
N ARG A 118 -27.37 -2.29 -0.34
CA ARG A 118 -28.58 -2.58 -1.14
C ARG A 118 -29.54 -3.59 -0.49
N TRP A 119 -29.04 -4.47 0.39
CA TRP A 119 -29.83 -5.48 1.12
C TRP A 119 -29.80 -5.25 2.62
N GLY A 120 -29.45 -4.03 3.08
CA GLY A 120 -29.47 -3.64 4.49
C GLY A 120 -28.14 -3.83 5.21
N GLY A 121 -27.08 -4.23 4.52
CA GLY A 121 -25.73 -4.37 5.08
C GLY A 121 -25.00 -3.03 5.19
N PRO A 122 -23.81 -3.03 5.77
CA PRO A 122 -23.06 -1.80 6.07
C PRO A 122 -22.19 -1.29 4.92
N PHE A 123 -21.89 -2.09 3.87
CA PHE A 123 -20.93 -1.75 2.82
C PHE A 123 -21.61 -1.41 1.49
N GLU A 124 -21.01 -0.47 0.75
CA GLU A 124 -21.40 -0.13 -0.61
C GLU A 124 -20.34 -0.58 -1.63
N TYR A 125 -20.74 -0.70 -2.90
CA TYR A 125 -19.76 -0.87 -3.97
C TYR A 125 -18.84 0.35 -4.03
N GLY A 126 -17.55 0.10 -4.16
CA GLY A 126 -16.53 1.13 -4.12
C GLY A 126 -15.89 1.34 -2.76
N ASP A 127 -16.54 0.90 -1.67
CA ASP A 127 -15.94 0.95 -0.34
C ASP A 127 -14.63 0.17 -0.29
N TYR A 128 -13.69 0.67 0.50
CA TYR A 128 -12.50 -0.07 0.86
C TYR A 128 -12.70 -0.82 2.17
N VAL A 129 -12.17 -2.02 2.24
CA VAL A 129 -12.24 -2.89 3.41
C VAL A 129 -10.86 -3.45 3.74
N ILE A 130 -10.62 -3.75 5.01
CA ILE A 130 -9.42 -4.44 5.47
C ILE A 130 -9.82 -5.87 5.84
N ILE A 131 -9.10 -6.84 5.31
CA ILE A 131 -9.18 -8.25 5.70
C ILE A 131 -8.02 -8.55 6.63
N LYS A 132 -8.29 -9.22 7.76
CA LYS A 132 -7.29 -9.74 8.69
C LYS A 132 -7.61 -11.18 9.10
N GLY A 133 -6.59 -11.91 9.54
CA GLY A 133 -6.71 -13.30 10.01
C GLY A 133 -6.59 -14.33 8.89
N THR A 134 -6.00 -13.96 7.75
CA THR A 134 -5.73 -14.89 6.64
C THR A 134 -4.22 -15.04 6.43
N VAL A 135 -3.78 -16.22 6.06
CA VAL A 135 -2.35 -16.44 5.76
C VAL A 135 -2.07 -15.95 4.33
N GLY A 136 -1.39 -14.79 4.22
CA GLY A 136 -0.92 -14.25 2.93
C GLY A 136 -1.95 -13.46 2.11
N TYR A 137 -3.17 -13.23 2.65
CA TYR A 137 -4.22 -12.46 1.98
C TYR A 137 -4.73 -11.28 2.81
N ASP A 138 -4.10 -10.99 3.94
CA ASP A 138 -4.42 -9.80 4.74
C ASP A 138 -4.15 -8.52 3.94
N GLY A 139 -4.92 -7.48 4.23
CA GLY A 139 -4.73 -6.15 3.67
C GLY A 139 -5.98 -5.49 3.13
N ILE A 140 -5.79 -4.41 2.37
CA ILE A 140 -6.86 -3.56 1.84
C ILE A 140 -7.38 -4.12 0.52
N TYR A 141 -8.71 -4.15 0.39
CA TYR A 141 -9.44 -4.55 -0.80
C TYR A 141 -10.55 -3.56 -1.11
N GLN A 142 -11.07 -3.59 -2.32
CA GLN A 142 -12.20 -2.77 -2.71
C GLN A 142 -13.42 -3.65 -3.02
N VAL A 143 -14.57 -3.26 -2.49
CA VAL A 143 -15.85 -3.95 -2.73
C VAL A 143 -16.32 -3.60 -4.14
N ARG A 144 -16.38 -4.58 -5.04
CA ARG A 144 -16.79 -4.42 -6.44
C ARG A 144 -17.82 -5.43 -6.89
N ASP A 145 -18.05 -6.46 -6.08
CA ASP A 145 -18.89 -7.56 -6.49
C ASP A 145 -19.77 -8.08 -5.35
N THR A 146 -20.75 -8.90 -5.67
CA THR A 146 -21.65 -9.52 -4.70
C THR A 146 -21.82 -11.02 -4.95
N MET A 147 -22.01 -11.74 -3.87
CA MET A 147 -22.19 -13.18 -3.90
C MET A 147 -23.67 -13.58 -4.07
N ALA A 148 -23.90 -14.85 -4.43
CA ALA A 148 -25.23 -15.43 -4.45
C ALA A 148 -25.89 -15.35 -3.06
N SER A 149 -27.23 -15.22 -3.03
CA SER A 149 -28.02 -14.98 -1.82
C SER A 149 -27.92 -16.05 -0.73
N LYS A 150 -27.45 -17.25 -1.08
CA LYS A 150 -27.25 -18.35 -0.13
C LYS A 150 -26.06 -18.15 0.83
N PHE A 151 -25.17 -17.21 0.55
CA PHE A 151 -24.01 -16.94 1.37
C PHE A 151 -24.30 -15.82 2.37
N ILE A 152 -23.81 -15.98 3.59
CA ILE A 152 -23.94 -15.04 4.72
C ILE A 152 -22.57 -14.89 5.39
N ASN A 153 -22.24 -13.69 5.84
CA ASN A 153 -20.97 -13.36 6.49
C ASN A 153 -19.76 -13.89 5.71
N ARG A 154 -19.75 -13.64 4.41
CA ARG A 154 -18.73 -14.19 3.53
C ARG A 154 -18.14 -13.15 2.60
N VAL A 155 -16.84 -13.31 2.34
CA VAL A 155 -16.07 -12.49 1.41
C VAL A 155 -15.32 -13.39 0.45
N ASP A 156 -15.46 -13.15 -0.84
CA ASP A 156 -14.70 -13.83 -1.88
C ASP A 156 -13.66 -12.87 -2.49
N ILE A 157 -12.38 -13.22 -2.40
CA ILE A 157 -11.30 -12.46 -3.01
C ILE A 157 -11.19 -12.82 -4.50
N LEU A 158 -11.23 -11.82 -5.37
CA LEU A 158 -11.01 -11.99 -6.81
C LEU A 158 -9.58 -12.47 -7.10
N ARG A 159 -9.44 -13.59 -7.80
CA ARG A 159 -8.14 -14.19 -8.14
C ARG A 159 -8.08 -14.59 -9.61
N THR A 160 -6.86 -14.53 -10.15
CA THR A 160 -6.58 -15.00 -11.51
C THR A 160 -6.86 -16.51 -11.60
N THR A 161 -7.38 -16.94 -12.73
CA THR A 161 -7.64 -18.36 -13.03
C THR A 161 -6.39 -19.21 -12.79
N GLY A 162 -6.58 -20.39 -12.19
CA GLY A 162 -5.47 -21.29 -11.82
C GLY A 162 -4.84 -20.99 -10.46
N SER A 163 -5.26 -19.96 -9.75
CA SER A 163 -4.86 -19.73 -8.36
C SER A 163 -5.30 -20.89 -7.46
N LYS A 164 -4.43 -21.28 -6.51
CA LYS A 164 -4.77 -22.29 -5.52
C LYS A 164 -5.95 -21.81 -4.68
N GLN A 165 -6.99 -22.64 -4.56
CA GLN A 165 -8.14 -22.33 -3.73
C GLN A 165 -7.78 -22.30 -2.25
N PHE A 166 -8.43 -21.42 -1.50
CA PHE A 166 -8.30 -21.32 -0.05
C PHE A 166 -9.65 -21.01 0.61
N ARG A 167 -9.70 -21.27 1.90
CA ARG A 167 -10.81 -20.91 2.78
C ARG A 167 -10.22 -20.60 4.16
N PHE A 168 -10.56 -19.45 4.71
CA PHE A 168 -10.24 -19.03 6.06
C PHE A 168 -11.53 -18.76 6.80
N GLU A 169 -11.75 -19.46 7.88
CA GLU A 169 -12.85 -19.22 8.81
C GLU A 169 -12.35 -18.32 9.94
N ASN A 170 -13.24 -17.59 10.57
CA ASN A 170 -12.92 -16.64 11.65
C ASN A 170 -11.91 -15.55 11.24
N ALA A 171 -11.95 -15.12 10.00
CA ALA A 171 -11.26 -13.92 9.57
C ALA A 171 -12.13 -12.70 9.88
N THR A 172 -11.50 -11.53 9.96
CA THR A 172 -12.18 -10.29 10.31
C THR A 172 -12.17 -9.32 9.14
N LEU A 173 -13.33 -8.73 8.86
CA LEU A 173 -13.53 -7.67 7.89
C LEU A 173 -13.77 -6.35 8.62
N TYR A 174 -12.99 -5.33 8.28
CA TYR A 174 -13.14 -3.96 8.80
C TYR A 174 -13.49 -3.00 7.69
N ARG A 175 -14.22 -1.93 7.99
CA ARG A 175 -14.36 -0.80 7.06
C ARG A 175 -13.05 0.00 7.03
N TYR A 176 -12.52 0.27 5.84
CA TYR A 176 -11.39 1.17 5.65
C TYR A 176 -11.89 2.55 5.23
N PHE A 177 -11.59 3.56 6.04
CA PHE A 177 -11.86 4.95 5.69
C PHE A 177 -10.62 5.54 5.02
N LYS A 178 -10.71 5.77 3.71
CA LYS A 178 -9.69 6.54 3.01
C LYS A 178 -9.88 8.01 3.37
N TYR A 179 -8.93 8.59 4.06
CA TYR A 179 -8.90 10.04 4.24
C TYR A 179 -8.53 10.70 2.92
N ASP A 180 -9.52 11.03 2.11
CA ASP A 180 -9.34 12.00 1.03
C ASP A 180 -9.32 13.38 1.71
N ASN A 181 -8.11 13.96 1.83
CA ASN A 181 -7.82 15.34 2.20
C ASN A 181 -8.87 16.00 3.13
N VAL A 182 -8.60 15.99 4.43
CA VAL A 182 -9.30 16.85 5.39
C VAL A 182 -9.15 18.29 4.90
N THR A 183 -10.17 18.83 4.26
CA THR A 183 -10.31 20.26 4.10
C THR A 183 -10.48 20.81 5.51
N LEU A 184 -9.40 21.38 6.04
CA LEU A 184 -9.44 22.13 7.28
C LEU A 184 -10.40 23.31 7.06
N HIS A 185 -11.66 23.13 7.38
CA HIS A 185 -12.56 24.25 7.55
C HIS A 185 -12.00 25.06 8.73
N LYS A 186 -11.35 26.18 8.39
CA LYS A 186 -11.07 27.23 9.35
C LYS A 186 -12.40 27.56 10.04
N HIS A 187 -12.47 27.20 11.32
CA HIS A 187 -13.46 27.80 12.19
C HIS A 187 -13.10 29.28 12.30
N GLU A 188 -13.74 30.11 11.47
CA GLU A 188 -13.88 31.52 11.77
C GLU A 188 -14.72 31.62 13.05
N LYS A 189 -14.07 32.06 14.12
CA LYS A 189 -14.78 32.47 15.34
C LYS A 189 -15.54 33.79 15.05
N PRO A 190 -16.74 33.94 15.59
CA PRO A 190 -17.50 35.19 15.52
C PRO A 190 -16.82 36.36 16.23
#